data_d394ae3fe4bb4f7c7839e673266a865b
#
_entry.id   d394ae3fe4bb4f7c7839e673266a865b
#
_cell.length_a   1.000
_cell.length_b   1.000
_cell.length_c   1.000
_cell.angle_alpha   90.00
_cell.angle_beta   90.00
_cell.angle_gamma   90.00
#
_symmetry.space_group_name_H-M   'P 1'
#
loop_
_entity.id
_entity.type
_entity.pdbx_description
1 polymer ?
#
loop_
_entity_poly.entity_id
_entity_poly.type
_entity_poly.pdbx_seq_one_letter_code
_entity_poly.pdbx_strand_id
1 'polypeptide(L)'
;MMKPVIRDLLASDIGSAVRLLEECRSLPDSKPADIAQFVSDVSSGAPGVVAVVDDRIIGVVQARTVSDDAWINVVMIDAGWRHQGLGSAMLHRLEDKLLHLGVRKISALLSSSQAGETALVNRGFTSTHDLVLYEKLEPLAPTSMRIVDQYGGEIL
;
A
#
# COMPACT_ATOMS: atom_id res chain seq x y z
N MET A 1 15.93 -23.21 -5.43
CA MET A 1 14.75 -22.35 -5.31
C MET A 1 15.19 -20.90 -5.18
N MET A 2 14.68 -20.04 -6.01
CA MET A 2 15.13 -18.66 -6.05
C MET A 2 14.51 -17.88 -4.89
N LYS A 3 15.33 -17.06 -4.25
CA LYS A 3 14.85 -16.16 -3.20
C LYS A 3 14.47 -14.81 -3.79
N PRO A 4 13.37 -14.22 -3.36
CA PRO A 4 13.04 -12.87 -3.75
C PRO A 4 14.12 -11.87 -3.28
N VAL A 5 14.41 -10.91 -4.14
CA VAL A 5 15.23 -9.77 -3.77
C VAL A 5 14.31 -8.64 -3.37
N ILE A 6 14.50 -8.12 -2.17
CA ILE A 6 13.71 -7.01 -1.65
C ILE A 6 14.55 -5.73 -1.81
N ARG A 7 14.00 -4.77 -2.52
CA ARG A 7 14.69 -3.50 -2.77
C ARG A 7 13.70 -2.35 -2.88
N ASP A 8 14.21 -1.14 -2.94
CA ASP A 8 13.37 0.04 -3.08
C ASP A 8 12.63 0.04 -4.42
N LEU A 9 11.41 0.54 -4.39
CA LEU A 9 10.58 0.76 -5.57
C LEU A 9 11.12 1.99 -6.32
N LEU A 10 11.36 1.82 -7.60
CA LEU A 10 11.85 2.88 -8.48
C LEU A 10 10.79 3.22 -9.53
N ALA A 11 10.90 4.42 -10.11
CA ALA A 11 9.99 4.83 -11.18
C ALA A 11 10.02 3.85 -12.37
N SER A 12 11.16 3.26 -12.65
CA SER A 12 11.31 2.25 -13.71
C SER A 12 10.53 0.96 -13.43
N ASP A 13 10.09 0.75 -12.19
CA ASP A 13 9.32 -0.44 -11.81
C ASP A 13 7.83 -0.28 -12.04
N ILE A 14 7.36 0.92 -12.37
CA ILE A 14 5.91 1.21 -12.44
C ILE A 14 5.18 0.21 -13.34
N GLY A 15 5.69 -0.05 -14.53
CA GLY A 15 5.02 -0.97 -15.46
C GLY A 15 4.84 -2.37 -14.90
N SER A 16 5.89 -2.93 -14.31
CA SER A 16 5.85 -4.28 -13.71
C SER A 16 5.00 -4.31 -12.44
N ALA A 17 5.05 -3.26 -11.65
CA ALA A 17 4.24 -3.15 -10.44
C ALA A 17 2.74 -3.06 -10.78
N VAL A 18 2.39 -2.24 -11.76
CA VAL A 18 1.01 -2.10 -12.23
C VAL A 18 0.47 -3.44 -12.72
N ARG A 19 1.28 -4.20 -13.43
CA ARG A 19 0.88 -5.54 -13.87
C ARG A 19 0.50 -6.43 -12.68
N LEU A 20 1.29 -6.42 -11.61
CA LEU A 20 0.96 -7.17 -10.40
C LEU A 20 -0.35 -6.70 -9.79
N LEU A 21 -0.54 -5.39 -9.68
CA LEU A 21 -1.77 -4.83 -9.13
C LEU A 21 -3.00 -5.23 -9.94
N GLU A 22 -2.88 -5.25 -11.25
CA GLU A 22 -3.96 -5.69 -12.15
C GLU A 22 -4.25 -7.19 -12.02
N GLU A 23 -3.22 -8.01 -11.95
CA GLU A 23 -3.38 -9.46 -11.73
C GLU A 23 -4.08 -9.74 -10.41
N CYS A 24 -3.74 -9.03 -9.35
CA CYS A 24 -4.35 -9.21 -8.04
C CYS A 24 -5.77 -8.64 -7.96
N ARG A 25 -6.15 -7.76 -8.85
CA ARG A 25 -7.50 -7.18 -8.89
C ARG A 25 -8.58 -8.24 -9.08
N SER A 26 -8.27 -9.32 -9.78
CA SER A 26 -9.22 -10.40 -10.05
C SER A 26 -9.35 -11.40 -8.90
N LEU A 27 -8.56 -11.27 -7.84
CA LEU A 27 -8.64 -12.16 -6.69
C LEU A 27 -9.85 -11.81 -5.83
N PRO A 28 -10.60 -12.82 -5.32
CA PRO A 28 -11.85 -12.58 -4.58
C PRO A 28 -11.69 -11.69 -3.36
N ASP A 29 -10.52 -11.76 -2.70
CA ASP A 29 -10.28 -11.05 -1.44
C ASP A 29 -9.57 -9.72 -1.63
N SER A 30 -9.39 -9.28 -2.87
CA SER A 30 -8.63 -8.08 -3.14
C SER A 30 -9.54 -6.89 -3.40
N LYS A 31 -9.34 -5.82 -2.65
CA LYS A 31 -9.90 -4.52 -3.01
C LYS A 31 -9.07 -3.98 -4.17
N PRO A 32 -9.70 -3.51 -5.27
CA PRO A 32 -8.95 -2.94 -6.38
C PRO A 32 -8.09 -1.78 -5.89
N ALA A 33 -6.80 -1.83 -6.20
CA ALA A 33 -5.91 -0.71 -5.94
C ALA A 33 -6.24 0.43 -6.90
N ASP A 34 -6.09 1.66 -6.44
CA ASP A 34 -6.19 2.81 -7.31
C ASP A 34 -4.87 2.94 -8.08
N ILE A 35 -4.84 2.35 -9.26
CA ILE A 35 -3.63 2.28 -10.09
C ILE A 35 -3.16 3.66 -10.50
N ALA A 36 -4.08 4.56 -10.87
CA ALA A 36 -3.72 5.92 -11.25
C ALA A 36 -3.04 6.66 -10.09
N GLN A 37 -3.56 6.51 -8.89
CA GLN A 37 -2.98 7.12 -7.69
C GLN A 37 -1.62 6.51 -7.38
N PHE A 38 -1.49 5.19 -7.51
CA PHE A 38 -0.21 4.51 -7.32
C PHE A 38 0.85 5.05 -8.27
N VAL A 39 0.54 5.15 -9.56
CA VAL A 39 1.47 5.67 -10.58
C VAL A 39 1.87 7.11 -10.24
N SER A 40 0.91 7.94 -9.86
CA SER A 40 1.18 9.33 -9.48
C SER A 40 2.10 9.41 -8.26
N ASP A 41 1.82 8.62 -7.24
CA ASP A 41 2.62 8.61 -6.00
C ASP A 41 4.05 8.17 -6.27
N VAL A 42 4.25 7.09 -7.01
CA VAL A 42 5.59 6.59 -7.33
C VAL A 42 6.35 7.59 -8.20
N SER A 43 5.68 8.18 -9.17
CA SER A 43 6.29 9.20 -10.04
C SER A 43 6.72 10.43 -9.26
N SER A 44 6.04 10.74 -8.16
CA SER A 44 6.37 11.85 -7.27
C SER A 44 7.42 11.51 -6.22
N GLY A 45 7.95 10.28 -6.23
CA GLY A 45 8.99 9.86 -5.31
C GLY A 45 8.49 9.29 -3.98
N ALA A 46 7.22 8.91 -3.90
CA ALA A 46 6.68 8.28 -2.68
C ALA A 46 7.46 7.00 -2.36
N PRO A 47 7.76 6.76 -1.07
CA PRO A 47 8.56 5.59 -0.69
C PRO A 47 7.81 4.29 -0.93
N GLY A 48 8.54 3.29 -1.39
CA GLY A 48 8.00 1.97 -1.61
C GLY A 48 9.09 0.92 -1.70
N VAL A 49 8.67 -0.33 -1.63
CA VAL A 49 9.56 -1.50 -1.67
C VAL A 49 8.95 -2.53 -2.60
N VAL A 50 9.77 -3.19 -3.38
CA VAL A 50 9.36 -4.30 -4.23
C VAL A 50 10.10 -5.56 -3.87
N ALA A 51 9.48 -6.70 -4.14
CA ALA A 51 10.12 -8.00 -4.12
C ALA A 51 10.19 -8.53 -5.55
N VAL A 52 11.35 -8.99 -5.96
CA VAL A 52 11.63 -9.37 -7.35
C VAL A 52 12.19 -10.78 -7.41
N VAL A 53 11.66 -11.59 -8.31
CA VAL A 53 12.19 -12.90 -8.67
C VAL A 53 12.25 -12.97 -10.19
N ASP A 54 13.44 -13.29 -10.73
CA ASP A 54 13.63 -13.42 -12.20
C ASP A 54 13.10 -12.21 -12.97
N ASP A 55 13.48 -11.02 -12.53
CA ASP A 55 13.05 -9.74 -13.13
C ASP A 55 11.55 -9.50 -13.10
N ARG A 56 10.81 -10.32 -12.36
CA ARG A 56 9.38 -10.15 -12.18
C ARG A 56 9.09 -9.64 -10.78
N ILE A 57 8.28 -8.61 -10.67
CA ILE A 57 7.81 -8.09 -9.39
C ILE A 57 6.70 -9.01 -8.86
N ILE A 58 6.91 -9.56 -7.67
CA ILE A 58 5.97 -10.45 -7.00
C ILE A 58 5.39 -9.83 -5.73
N GLY A 59 5.87 -8.67 -5.35
CA GLY A 59 5.33 -7.95 -4.19
C GLY A 59 5.59 -6.46 -4.30
N VAL A 60 4.65 -5.67 -3.81
CA VAL A 60 4.76 -4.21 -3.75
C VAL A 60 4.17 -3.73 -2.44
N VAL A 61 4.92 -2.92 -1.73
CA VAL A 61 4.39 -2.11 -0.62
C VAL A 61 4.75 -0.66 -0.90
N GLN A 62 3.81 0.25 -0.65
CA GLN A 62 4.00 1.66 -0.97
C GLN A 62 3.29 2.52 0.07
N ALA A 63 3.93 3.60 0.46
CA ALA A 63 3.41 4.54 1.44
C ALA A 63 3.40 5.94 0.87
N ARG A 64 2.50 6.76 1.41
CA ARG A 64 2.45 8.19 1.19
C ARG A 64 2.82 8.89 2.49
N THR A 65 3.68 9.89 2.41
CA THR A 65 4.09 10.65 3.59
C THR A 65 3.40 12.01 3.61
N VAL A 66 2.95 12.41 4.78
CA VAL A 66 2.40 13.74 5.02
C VAL A 66 3.02 14.23 6.33
N SER A 67 3.89 15.22 6.23
CA SER A 67 4.66 15.69 7.38
C SER A 67 5.48 14.56 8.00
N ASP A 68 5.32 14.27 9.30
CA ASP A 68 6.01 13.17 9.98
C ASP A 68 5.16 11.89 10.09
N ASP A 69 4.03 11.84 9.39
CA ASP A 69 3.17 10.67 9.32
C ASP A 69 3.33 9.99 7.96
N ALA A 70 3.09 8.68 7.93
CA ALA A 70 3.03 7.92 6.69
C ALA A 70 1.78 7.04 6.67
N TRP A 71 1.23 6.87 5.49
CA TRP A 71 0.10 5.99 5.24
C TRP A 71 0.51 4.94 4.23
N ILE A 72 0.43 3.66 4.64
CA ILE A 72 0.66 2.55 3.71
C ILE A 72 -0.60 2.40 2.87
N ASN A 73 -0.46 2.60 1.56
CA ASN A 73 -1.56 2.57 0.61
C ASN A 73 -1.67 1.26 -0.13
N VAL A 74 -0.54 0.59 -0.34
CA VAL A 74 -0.49 -0.63 -1.14
C VAL A 74 0.31 -1.67 -0.37
N VAL A 75 -0.28 -2.84 -0.17
CA VAL A 75 0.38 -4.06 0.27
C VAL A 75 -0.15 -5.14 -0.64
N MET A 76 0.63 -5.56 -1.62
CA MET A 76 0.19 -6.52 -2.61
C MET A 76 1.27 -7.57 -2.82
N ILE A 77 0.88 -8.83 -2.76
CA ILE A 77 1.79 -9.97 -2.95
C ILE A 77 1.15 -10.94 -3.92
N ASP A 78 1.93 -11.40 -4.88
CA ASP A 78 1.50 -12.44 -5.81
C ASP A 78 0.95 -13.63 -5.05
N ALA A 79 -0.16 -14.19 -5.54
CA ALA A 79 -0.88 -15.25 -4.85
C ALA A 79 0.01 -16.47 -4.56
N GLY A 80 0.94 -16.80 -5.45
CA GLY A 80 1.86 -17.93 -5.28
C GLY A 80 2.94 -17.68 -4.23
N TRP A 81 3.08 -16.46 -3.75
CA TRP A 81 4.13 -16.06 -2.80
C TRP A 81 3.60 -15.63 -1.44
N ARG A 82 2.30 -15.77 -1.22
CA ARG A 82 1.68 -15.41 0.06
C ARG A 82 1.99 -16.45 1.14
N HIS A 83 1.86 -16.02 2.40
CA HIS A 83 2.05 -16.86 3.59
C HIS A 83 3.48 -17.39 3.77
N GLN A 84 4.47 -16.70 3.22
CA GLN A 84 5.89 -17.08 3.32
C GLN A 84 6.73 -16.01 4.05
N GLY A 85 6.07 -15.07 4.72
CA GLY A 85 6.77 -13.99 5.44
C GLY A 85 7.27 -12.87 4.55
N LEU A 86 6.99 -12.89 3.26
CA LEU A 86 7.47 -11.88 2.33
C LEU A 86 6.92 -10.49 2.64
N GLY A 87 5.63 -10.39 2.92
CA GLY A 87 5.01 -9.11 3.27
C GLY A 87 5.62 -8.49 4.50
N SER A 88 5.88 -9.28 5.53
CA SER A 88 6.52 -8.81 6.75
C SER A 88 7.93 -8.29 6.48
N ALA A 89 8.71 -9.01 5.68
CA ALA A 89 10.07 -8.59 5.31
C ALA A 89 10.06 -7.29 4.51
N MET A 90 9.13 -7.14 3.58
CA MET A 90 8.98 -5.91 2.79
C MET A 90 8.56 -4.73 3.65
N LEU A 91 7.62 -4.95 4.57
CA LEU A 91 7.18 -3.90 5.50
C LEU A 91 8.30 -3.47 6.44
N HIS A 92 9.13 -4.42 6.89
CA HIS A 92 10.30 -4.10 7.71
C HIS A 92 11.23 -3.12 6.97
N ARG A 93 11.52 -3.39 5.71
CA ARG A 93 12.35 -2.50 4.91
C ARG A 93 11.70 -1.14 4.69
N LEU A 94 10.39 -1.11 4.46
CA LEU A 94 9.66 0.15 4.30
C LEU A 94 9.67 0.96 5.60
N GLU A 95 9.46 0.32 6.73
CA GLU A 95 9.52 0.97 8.05
C GLU A 95 10.88 1.61 8.28
N ASP A 96 11.97 0.90 7.99
CA ASP A 96 13.33 1.44 8.12
C ASP A 96 13.52 2.68 7.25
N LYS A 97 13.04 2.61 6.01
CA LYS A 97 13.12 3.74 5.08
C LYS A 97 12.33 4.93 5.60
N LEU A 98 11.12 4.70 6.11
CA LEU A 98 10.27 5.75 6.65
C LEU A 98 10.89 6.40 7.90
N LEU A 99 11.50 5.59 8.76
CA LEU A 99 12.20 6.12 9.94
C LEU A 99 13.35 7.05 9.53
N HIS A 100 14.11 6.68 8.49
CA HIS A 100 15.19 7.52 7.97
C HIS A 100 14.66 8.82 7.36
N LEU A 101 13.41 8.84 6.90
CA LEU A 101 12.76 10.04 6.38
C LEU A 101 12.14 10.90 7.49
N GLY A 102 12.26 10.50 8.75
CA GLY A 102 11.72 11.26 9.87
C GLY A 102 10.27 10.94 10.22
N VAL A 103 9.73 9.87 9.67
CA VAL A 103 8.35 9.45 9.97
C VAL A 103 8.28 8.94 11.41
N ARG A 104 7.27 9.38 12.14
CA ARG A 104 7.04 9.03 13.55
C ARG A 104 5.81 8.16 13.75
N LYS A 105 4.87 8.19 12.82
CA LYS A 105 3.64 7.41 12.90
C LYS A 105 3.38 6.78 11.54
N ILE A 106 3.11 5.48 11.55
CA ILE A 106 2.79 4.73 10.33
C ILE A 106 1.39 4.16 10.50
N SER A 107 0.54 4.47 9.54
CA SER A 107 -0.83 3.98 9.50
C SER A 107 -1.05 3.18 8.21
N ALA A 108 -2.04 2.31 8.22
CA ALA A 108 -2.44 1.57 7.03
C ALA A 108 -3.96 1.48 6.99
N LEU A 109 -4.52 1.58 5.80
CA LEU A 109 -5.95 1.42 5.58
C LEU A 109 -6.14 0.31 4.57
N LEU A 110 -6.44 -0.88 5.06
CA LEU A 110 -6.61 -2.07 4.23
C LEU A 110 -8.01 -2.64 4.44
N SER A 111 -8.47 -3.36 3.42
CA SER A 111 -9.66 -4.19 3.57
C SER A 111 -9.36 -5.33 4.56
N SER A 112 -10.33 -5.65 5.42
CA SER A 112 -10.15 -6.67 6.45
C SER A 112 -9.86 -8.08 5.92
N SER A 113 -10.16 -8.34 4.66
CA SER A 113 -9.90 -9.64 4.03
C SER A 113 -8.56 -9.70 3.30
N GLN A 114 -7.76 -8.64 3.33
CA GLN A 114 -6.50 -8.61 2.59
C GLN A 114 -5.40 -9.40 3.29
N ALA A 115 -4.60 -10.10 2.48
CA ALA A 115 -3.44 -10.83 2.98
C ALA A 115 -2.42 -9.94 3.70
N GLY A 116 -2.39 -8.65 3.35
CA GLY A 116 -1.52 -7.67 3.99
C GLY A 116 -1.81 -7.46 5.46
N GLU A 117 -3.03 -7.75 5.92
CA GLU A 117 -3.41 -7.62 7.34
C GLU A 117 -2.52 -8.47 8.24
N THR A 118 -2.28 -9.73 7.87
CA THR A 118 -1.42 -10.62 8.64
C THR A 118 0.00 -10.06 8.74
N ALA A 119 0.53 -9.56 7.64
CA ALA A 119 1.88 -8.96 7.62
C ALA A 119 1.96 -7.73 8.54
N LEU A 120 0.93 -6.89 8.52
CA LEU A 120 0.89 -5.71 9.40
C LEU A 120 0.84 -6.11 10.87
N VAL A 121 -0.03 -7.05 11.23
CA VAL A 121 -0.14 -7.52 12.62
C VAL A 121 1.21 -8.11 13.09
N ASN A 122 1.87 -8.89 12.25
CA ASN A 122 3.18 -9.46 12.56
C ASN A 122 4.26 -8.39 12.76
N ARG A 123 4.07 -7.19 12.20
CA ARG A 123 4.98 -6.06 12.39
C ARG A 123 4.58 -5.13 13.52
N GLY A 124 3.62 -5.52 14.35
CA GLY A 124 3.22 -4.75 15.53
C GLY A 124 2.16 -3.70 15.29
N PHE A 125 1.53 -3.69 14.13
CA PHE A 125 0.40 -2.80 13.89
C PHE A 125 -0.83 -3.31 14.64
N THR A 126 -1.60 -2.37 15.19
CA THR A 126 -2.85 -2.68 15.88
C THR A 126 -4.01 -2.09 15.10
N SER A 127 -5.12 -2.83 15.05
CA SER A 127 -6.33 -2.34 14.43
C SER A 127 -6.95 -1.23 15.29
N THR A 128 -7.43 -0.18 14.64
CA THR A 128 -8.17 0.89 15.32
C THR A 128 -9.57 0.99 14.71
N HIS A 129 -10.53 1.44 15.50
CA HIS A 129 -11.91 1.63 15.07
C HIS A 129 -12.33 3.10 15.09
N ASP A 130 -11.35 4.00 15.18
CA ASP A 130 -11.60 5.43 15.30
C ASP A 130 -11.96 6.11 13.97
N LEU A 131 -11.74 5.41 12.86
CA LEU A 131 -12.02 5.95 11.53
C LEU A 131 -13.16 5.18 10.88
N VAL A 132 -14.04 5.92 10.23
CA VAL A 132 -15.15 5.37 9.44
C VAL A 132 -15.02 5.89 8.02
N LEU A 133 -15.05 4.97 7.05
CA LEU A 133 -14.98 5.33 5.64
C LEU A 133 -16.37 5.68 5.13
N TYR A 134 -16.53 6.88 4.57
CA TYR A 134 -17.75 7.30 3.88
C TYR A 134 -17.45 7.43 2.40
N GLU A 135 -18.31 6.84 1.58
CA GLU A 135 -18.15 6.90 0.13
C GLU A 135 -19.50 7.28 -0.50
N LYS A 136 -19.41 7.99 -1.61
CA LYS A 136 -20.56 8.25 -2.46
C LYS A 136 -20.25 7.69 -3.85
N LEU A 137 -21.06 6.73 -4.28
CA LEU A 137 -20.83 6.00 -5.54
C LEU A 137 -21.37 6.71 -6.77
N GLU A 138 -22.21 7.73 -6.59
CA GLU A 138 -22.71 8.51 -7.72
C GLU A 138 -21.63 9.42 -8.29
N PRO A 139 -21.68 9.73 -9.60
CA PRO A 139 -20.73 10.63 -10.20
C PRO A 139 -20.69 11.97 -9.47
N LEU A 140 -19.48 12.43 -9.17
CA LEU A 140 -19.25 13.72 -8.56
C LEU A 140 -18.75 14.70 -9.63
N ALA A 141 -18.98 15.99 -9.41
CA ALA A 141 -18.39 16.99 -10.27
C ALA A 141 -16.87 16.84 -10.26
N PRO A 142 -16.17 17.00 -11.41
CA PRO A 142 -14.73 16.77 -11.49
C PRO A 142 -13.89 17.59 -10.50
N THR A 143 -14.42 18.73 -10.08
CA THR A 143 -13.76 19.62 -9.14
C THR A 143 -14.13 19.37 -7.68
N SER A 144 -15.03 18.42 -7.44
CA SER A 144 -15.48 18.12 -6.09
C SER A 144 -14.38 17.41 -5.31
N MET A 145 -14.02 17.99 -4.18
CA MET A 145 -13.10 17.36 -3.25
C MET A 145 -13.82 17.13 -1.93
N ARG A 146 -13.65 15.95 -1.38
CA ARG A 146 -14.22 15.62 -0.07
C ARG A 146 -13.12 15.42 0.93
N ILE A 147 -13.23 16.10 2.03
CA ILE A 147 -12.37 15.93 3.19
C ILE A 147 -13.26 15.50 4.35
N VAL A 148 -12.94 14.37 4.94
CA VAL A 148 -13.70 13.80 6.04
C VAL A 148 -12.79 13.75 7.25
N ASP A 149 -13.27 14.27 8.37
CA ASP A 149 -12.50 14.25 9.62
C ASP A 149 -12.57 12.86 10.26
N GLN A 150 -11.86 12.71 11.38
CA GLN A 150 -11.78 11.44 12.09
C GLN A 150 -13.12 10.97 12.67
N TYR A 151 -14.11 11.85 12.74
CA TYR A 151 -15.45 11.53 13.24
C TYR A 151 -16.44 11.30 12.10
N GLY A 152 -15.99 11.31 10.85
CA GLY A 152 -16.83 11.09 9.69
C GLY A 152 -17.58 12.33 9.18
N GLY A 153 -17.31 13.50 9.73
CA GLY A 153 -17.91 14.74 9.26
C GLY A 153 -17.16 15.33 8.06
N GLU A 154 -17.88 15.93 7.12
CA GLU A 154 -17.25 16.68 6.03
C GLU A 154 -16.68 17.99 6.57
N ILE A 155 -15.42 18.27 6.23
CA ILE A 155 -14.73 19.49 6.67
C ILE A 155 -15.00 20.64 5.70
N LEU A 156 -15.33 20.36 4.47
CA LEU A 156 -15.67 21.36 3.44
C LEU A 156 -17.16 21.53 3.29
#